data_85813ac00cd7b65a1ebc81b09afe1da0
#
_entry.id   85813ac00cd7b65a1ebc81b09afe1da0
#
_cell.length_a   1.000
_cell.length_b   1.000
_cell.length_c   1.000
_cell.angle_alpha   90.00
_cell.angle_beta   90.00
_cell.angle_gamma   90.00
#
_symmetry.space_group_name_H-M   'P 1'
#
loop_
_entity.id
_entity.type
_entity.pdbx_description
1 polymer ?
#
loop_
_entity_poly.entity_id
_entity_poly.type
_entity_poly.pdbx_seq_one_letter_code
_entity_poly.pdbx_strand_id
1 'polypeptide(L)'
;MSENKLSTNEQAQTADAPVKASYTEYKVIPSQGYCMIVKCRKGDQTVVLKTLKEEYRERVLLRNALKREFKQCQRLNHSGIVRYQGLVEVDGYGLCIEEEYVEGRTLQAYLKENHTDDEKIAIINQIADALRYAHQQGVIHRNLKPSNVLVTTQGDYVKLIDFSVLSPEDVKPTADTTRFMAPEMKDETLTADATADIYSLGTIMKVMGLTLAYSEVIKRCCAFKRSDRYSNIDELFADLNNEGSSFSMPKIGKGTVVLGLII
;
A
#
# COMPACT_ATOMS: atom_id res chain seq x y z
N MET A 1 -23.39 -27.71 61.63
CA MET A 1 -23.76 -28.07 60.24
C MET A 1 -24.37 -26.81 59.64
N SER A 2 -23.57 -26.07 58.89
CA SER A 2 -24.01 -24.84 58.24
C SER A 2 -23.45 -24.91 56.82
N GLU A 3 -24.34 -25.13 55.88
CA GLU A 3 -24.02 -25.12 54.43
C GLU A 3 -23.89 -23.70 53.93
N ASN A 4 -22.73 -23.41 53.40
CA ASN A 4 -22.41 -22.13 52.78
C ASN A 4 -22.67 -22.26 51.26
N LYS A 5 -23.77 -21.66 50.77
CA LYS A 5 -24.06 -21.54 49.34
C LYS A 5 -23.26 -20.38 48.77
N LEU A 6 -22.21 -20.70 47.98
CA LEU A 6 -21.56 -19.75 47.07
C LEU A 6 -22.48 -19.52 45.87
N SER A 7 -22.99 -18.33 45.73
CA SER A 7 -23.62 -17.86 44.49
C SER A 7 -22.54 -17.33 43.56
N THR A 8 -22.24 -18.08 42.53
CA THR A 8 -21.43 -17.63 41.38
C THR A 8 -22.28 -16.74 40.48
N ASN A 9 -21.99 -15.46 40.50
CA ASN A 9 -22.56 -14.48 39.57
C ASN A 9 -21.76 -14.54 38.29
N GLU A 10 -22.20 -15.35 37.34
CA GLU A 10 -21.71 -15.27 35.92
C GLU A 10 -22.39 -14.07 35.26
N GLN A 11 -21.68 -12.94 35.26
CA GLN A 11 -22.00 -11.85 34.34
C GLN A 11 -21.50 -12.26 32.94
N ALA A 12 -22.42 -12.77 32.13
CA ALA A 12 -22.24 -12.92 30.71
C ALA A 12 -21.98 -11.53 30.10
N GLN A 13 -20.73 -11.25 29.71
CA GLN A 13 -20.42 -10.13 28.84
C GLN A 13 -21.10 -10.41 27.49
N THR A 14 -22.18 -9.69 27.24
CA THR A 14 -22.77 -9.61 25.89
C THR A 14 -21.74 -8.97 24.99
N ALA A 15 -21.17 -9.79 24.11
CA ALA A 15 -20.34 -9.30 23.03
C ALA A 15 -21.16 -8.29 22.21
N ASP A 16 -20.74 -7.04 22.20
CA ASP A 16 -21.33 -5.98 21.38
C ASP A 16 -21.39 -6.48 19.93
N ALA A 17 -22.60 -6.53 19.38
CA ALA A 17 -22.79 -6.80 17.97
C ALA A 17 -22.04 -5.71 17.18
N PRO A 18 -21.30 -6.05 16.11
CA PRO A 18 -20.55 -5.06 15.36
C PRO A 18 -21.48 -3.95 14.89
N VAL A 19 -21.19 -2.72 15.30
CA VAL A 19 -21.93 -1.54 14.87
C VAL A 19 -21.88 -1.50 13.35
N LYS A 20 -23.03 -1.65 12.70
CA LYS A 20 -23.15 -1.63 11.23
C LYS A 20 -22.78 -0.21 10.77
N ALA A 21 -21.56 -0.02 10.31
CA ALA A 21 -21.10 1.28 9.82
C ALA A 21 -21.98 1.71 8.65
N SER A 22 -22.55 2.92 8.73
CA SER A 22 -23.38 3.47 7.65
C SER A 22 -22.50 4.24 6.68
N TYR A 23 -22.48 3.79 5.42
CA TYR A 23 -21.82 4.47 4.32
C TYR A 23 -22.85 5.08 3.38
N THR A 24 -22.50 6.22 2.78
CA THR A 24 -23.33 6.95 1.81
C THR A 24 -22.49 7.48 0.65
N GLU A 25 -23.12 8.04 -0.38
CA GLU A 25 -22.45 8.71 -1.50
C GLU A 25 -21.41 7.82 -2.22
N TYR A 26 -21.79 6.59 -2.53
CA TYR A 26 -20.90 5.64 -3.19
C TYR A 26 -20.54 6.07 -4.60
N LYS A 27 -19.23 6.11 -4.91
CA LYS A 27 -18.69 6.36 -6.23
C LYS A 27 -17.61 5.35 -6.57
N VAL A 28 -17.85 4.50 -7.56
CA VAL A 28 -16.85 3.54 -8.03
C VAL A 28 -15.70 4.28 -8.71
N ILE A 29 -14.48 3.95 -8.31
CA ILE A 29 -13.25 4.40 -8.95
C ILE A 29 -12.79 3.30 -9.90
N PRO A 30 -12.51 3.59 -11.19
CA PRO A 30 -12.01 2.59 -12.12
C PRO A 30 -10.77 1.88 -11.59
N SER A 31 -10.80 0.56 -11.55
CA SER A 31 -9.71 -0.29 -11.07
C SER A 31 -9.51 -1.49 -11.99
N GLN A 32 -8.28 -1.94 -12.10
CA GLN A 32 -7.93 -3.17 -12.83
C GLN A 32 -7.94 -4.38 -11.89
N GLY A 33 -7.96 -5.58 -12.48
CA GLY A 33 -7.92 -6.83 -11.72
C GLY A 33 -9.28 -7.18 -11.08
N TYR A 34 -9.22 -7.89 -9.98
CA TYR A 34 -10.35 -8.50 -9.29
C TYR A 34 -10.99 -7.63 -8.21
N CYS A 35 -10.30 -6.57 -7.78
CA CYS A 35 -10.83 -5.63 -6.80
C CYS A 35 -11.61 -4.49 -7.46
N MET A 36 -12.62 -4.04 -6.74
CA MET A 36 -13.37 -2.80 -6.99
C MET A 36 -13.03 -1.80 -5.88
N ILE A 37 -12.80 -0.57 -6.26
CA ILE A 37 -12.49 0.54 -5.36
C ILE A 37 -13.68 1.49 -5.33
N VAL A 38 -14.18 1.78 -4.15
CA VAL A 38 -15.37 2.61 -3.98
C VAL A 38 -15.06 3.74 -3.00
N LYS A 39 -15.11 4.98 -3.48
CA LYS A 39 -15.10 6.17 -2.63
C LYS A 39 -16.49 6.34 -2.03
N CYS A 40 -16.60 6.59 -0.72
CA CYS A 40 -17.86 6.84 -0.04
C CYS A 40 -17.69 7.76 1.16
N ARG A 41 -18.82 8.10 1.79
CA ARG A 41 -18.88 8.88 3.03
C ARG A 41 -19.19 7.96 4.20
N LYS A 42 -18.47 8.15 5.31
CA LYS A 42 -18.74 7.55 6.62
C LYS A 42 -18.89 8.71 7.62
N GLY A 43 -20.13 9.11 7.88
CA GLY A 43 -20.40 10.37 8.57
C GLY A 43 -19.80 11.54 7.79
N ASP A 44 -18.98 12.36 8.45
CA ASP A 44 -18.31 13.53 7.82
C ASP A 44 -16.97 13.18 7.14
N GLN A 45 -16.52 11.94 7.21
CA GLN A 45 -15.27 11.52 6.60
C GLN A 45 -15.50 10.90 5.23
N THR A 46 -14.60 11.20 4.29
CA THR A 46 -14.48 10.45 3.04
C THR A 46 -13.54 9.28 3.26
N VAL A 47 -13.96 8.09 2.86
CA VAL A 47 -13.18 6.85 2.96
C VAL A 47 -13.20 6.10 1.63
N VAL A 48 -12.34 5.11 1.52
CA VAL A 48 -12.29 4.16 0.41
C VAL A 48 -12.66 2.78 0.92
N LEU A 49 -13.52 2.09 0.19
CA LEU A 49 -13.79 0.67 0.38
C LEU A 49 -13.14 -0.10 -0.76
N LYS A 50 -12.18 -0.97 -0.42
CA LYS A 50 -11.59 -1.94 -1.34
C LYS A 50 -12.29 -3.27 -1.16
N THR A 51 -12.96 -3.75 -2.19
CA THR A 51 -13.73 -5.00 -2.18
C THR A 51 -13.50 -5.82 -3.44
N LEU A 52 -14.03 -7.02 -3.50
CA LEU A 52 -14.01 -7.84 -4.70
C LEU A 52 -15.13 -7.41 -5.65
N LYS A 53 -14.84 -7.43 -6.96
CA LYS A 53 -15.89 -7.33 -7.99
C LYS A 53 -16.89 -8.47 -7.82
N GLU A 54 -18.13 -8.25 -8.21
CA GLU A 54 -19.25 -9.17 -7.97
C GLU A 54 -18.93 -10.60 -8.42
N GLU A 55 -18.35 -10.77 -9.59
CA GLU A 55 -17.99 -12.08 -10.17
C GLU A 55 -16.91 -12.84 -9.37
N TYR A 56 -16.22 -12.17 -8.42
CA TYR A 56 -15.16 -12.76 -7.61
C TYR A 56 -15.52 -12.93 -6.13
N ARG A 57 -16.67 -12.41 -5.69
CA ARG A 57 -17.03 -12.37 -4.24
C ARG A 57 -17.14 -13.75 -3.61
N GLU A 58 -17.58 -14.74 -4.35
CA GLU A 58 -17.73 -16.12 -3.86
C GLU A 58 -16.42 -16.92 -3.90
N ARG A 59 -15.35 -16.36 -4.46
CA ARG A 59 -14.05 -17.03 -4.47
C ARG A 59 -13.37 -16.97 -3.11
N VAL A 60 -13.41 -18.07 -2.38
CA VAL A 60 -12.85 -18.19 -1.01
C VAL A 60 -11.39 -17.74 -0.95
N LEU A 61 -10.60 -18.07 -1.96
CA LEU A 61 -9.18 -17.73 -2.04
C LEU A 61 -8.98 -16.21 -2.07
N LEU A 62 -9.76 -15.47 -2.90
CA LEU A 62 -9.67 -14.01 -3.00
C LEU A 62 -10.20 -13.31 -1.74
N ARG A 63 -11.27 -13.83 -1.14
CA ARG A 63 -11.75 -13.33 0.17
C ARG A 63 -10.69 -13.50 1.26
N ASN A 64 -10.01 -14.63 1.29
CA ASN A 64 -8.93 -14.88 2.23
C ASN A 64 -7.71 -13.98 1.96
N ALA A 65 -7.41 -13.68 0.69
CA ALA A 65 -6.35 -12.75 0.33
C ALA A 65 -6.66 -11.34 0.86
N LEU A 66 -7.89 -10.86 0.69
CA LEU A 66 -8.34 -9.56 1.22
C LEU A 66 -8.18 -9.50 2.76
N LYS A 67 -8.58 -10.57 3.47
CA LYS A 67 -8.40 -10.68 4.93
C LYS A 67 -6.92 -10.68 5.33
N ARG A 68 -6.05 -11.38 4.58
CA ARG A 68 -4.61 -11.43 4.85
C ARG A 68 -3.97 -10.08 4.62
N GLU A 69 -4.33 -9.38 3.53
CA GLU A 69 -3.87 -8.02 3.25
C GLU A 69 -4.20 -7.08 4.41
N PHE A 70 -5.47 -7.02 4.83
CA PHE A 70 -5.88 -6.21 5.97
C PHE A 70 -5.09 -6.57 7.23
N LYS A 71 -4.99 -7.86 7.57
CA LYS A 71 -4.25 -8.33 8.76
C LYS A 71 -2.79 -7.90 8.77
N GLN A 72 -2.13 -7.88 7.62
CA GLN A 72 -0.74 -7.45 7.50
C GLN A 72 -0.60 -5.93 7.59
N CYS A 73 -1.51 -5.19 6.95
CA CYS A 73 -1.36 -3.75 6.74
C CYS A 73 -2.00 -2.89 7.83
N GLN A 74 -3.00 -3.39 8.59
CA GLN A 74 -3.67 -2.62 9.65
C GLN A 74 -2.72 -2.05 10.73
N ARG A 75 -1.55 -2.67 10.91
CA ARG A 75 -0.52 -2.24 11.87
C ARG A 75 0.44 -1.21 11.30
N LEU A 76 0.45 -1.02 9.97
CA LEU A 76 1.33 -0.04 9.34
C LEU A 76 0.82 1.37 9.63
N ASN A 77 1.71 2.20 10.16
CA ASN A 77 1.42 3.59 10.51
C ASN A 77 2.55 4.49 10.03
N HIS A 78 2.50 4.86 8.75
CA HIS A 78 3.52 5.67 8.10
C HIS A 78 2.85 6.68 7.16
N SER A 79 3.36 7.91 7.09
CA SER A 79 2.81 8.97 6.25
C SER A 79 2.77 8.61 4.76
N GLY A 80 3.71 7.80 4.28
CA GLY A 80 3.83 7.31 2.90
C GLY A 80 3.04 6.03 2.61
N ILE A 81 2.21 5.53 3.53
CA ILE A 81 1.38 4.33 3.34
C ILE A 81 -0.07 4.69 3.63
N VAL A 82 -1.01 4.20 2.81
CA VAL A 82 -2.43 4.37 3.07
C VAL A 82 -2.82 3.71 4.40
N ARG A 83 -3.68 4.39 5.17
CA ARG A 83 -4.15 3.85 6.45
C ARG A 83 -5.25 2.84 6.24
N TYR A 84 -5.04 1.61 6.71
CA TYR A 84 -6.04 0.55 6.77
C TYR A 84 -6.86 0.73 8.05
N GLN A 85 -8.13 1.11 7.92
CA GLN A 85 -8.99 1.53 9.05
C GLN A 85 -9.85 0.39 9.59
N GLY A 86 -10.34 -0.51 8.73
CA GLY A 86 -11.21 -1.59 9.15
C GLY A 86 -11.41 -2.67 8.10
N LEU A 87 -11.88 -3.83 8.55
CA LEU A 87 -12.39 -4.91 7.71
C LEU A 87 -13.87 -5.05 8.02
N VAL A 88 -14.74 -4.74 7.07
CA VAL A 88 -16.19 -4.55 7.26
C VAL A 88 -16.99 -5.31 6.22
N GLU A 89 -18.20 -5.73 6.57
CA GLU A 89 -19.20 -6.20 5.60
C GLU A 89 -20.12 -5.04 5.24
N VAL A 90 -20.30 -4.78 3.94
CA VAL A 90 -21.11 -3.67 3.44
C VAL A 90 -22.20 -4.22 2.51
N ASP A 91 -23.47 -3.86 2.76
CA ASP A 91 -24.61 -4.33 1.99
C ASP A 91 -24.42 -3.96 0.49
N GLY A 92 -24.58 -4.95 -0.40
CA GLY A 92 -24.36 -4.81 -1.82
C GLY A 92 -22.88 -4.88 -2.29
N TYR A 93 -21.92 -4.78 -1.38
CA TYR A 93 -20.49 -4.84 -1.69
C TYR A 93 -19.77 -6.06 -1.07
N GLY A 94 -20.32 -6.66 -0.01
CA GLY A 94 -19.71 -7.77 0.71
C GLY A 94 -18.54 -7.34 1.58
N LEU A 95 -17.54 -8.21 1.71
CA LEU A 95 -16.34 -7.95 2.51
C LEU A 95 -15.50 -6.84 1.90
N CYS A 96 -15.23 -5.80 2.69
CA CYS A 96 -14.45 -4.62 2.29
C CYS A 96 -13.31 -4.35 3.27
N ILE A 97 -12.18 -3.90 2.75
CA ILE A 97 -11.18 -3.16 3.53
C ILE A 97 -11.58 -1.68 3.47
N GLU A 98 -11.75 -1.06 4.63
CA GLU A 98 -11.90 0.38 4.75
C GLU A 98 -10.53 1.03 4.85
N GLU A 99 -10.25 2.00 3.97
CA GLU A 99 -9.00 2.72 3.88
C GLU A 99 -9.24 4.24 3.95
N GLU A 100 -8.24 5.01 4.37
CA GLU A 100 -8.29 6.46 4.24
C GLU A 100 -8.45 6.87 2.77
N TYR A 101 -9.21 7.92 2.52
CA TYR A 101 -9.26 8.54 1.20
C TYR A 101 -8.07 9.48 1.03
N VAL A 102 -7.32 9.31 -0.04
CA VAL A 102 -6.21 10.18 -0.42
C VAL A 102 -6.63 11.04 -1.60
N GLU A 103 -6.64 12.36 -1.42
CA GLU A 103 -6.86 13.29 -2.51
C GLU A 103 -5.58 13.45 -3.34
N GLY A 104 -5.60 12.85 -4.52
CA GLY A 104 -4.42 12.77 -5.37
C GLY A 104 -4.68 12.02 -6.66
N ARG A 105 -3.60 11.71 -7.35
CA ARG A 105 -3.58 10.93 -8.58
C ARG A 105 -2.55 9.82 -8.50
N THR A 106 -2.68 8.78 -9.30
CA THR A 106 -1.66 7.74 -9.38
C THR A 106 -0.35 8.30 -9.96
N LEU A 107 0.78 7.72 -9.56
CA LEU A 107 2.08 8.05 -10.16
C LEU A 107 2.04 7.84 -11.68
N GLN A 108 1.28 6.85 -12.17
CA GLN A 108 1.07 6.66 -13.60
C GLN A 108 0.42 7.87 -14.28
N ALA A 109 -0.51 8.55 -13.60
CA ALA A 109 -1.14 9.77 -14.10
C ALA A 109 -0.21 10.98 -13.94
N TYR A 110 0.52 11.07 -12.84
CA TYR A 110 1.52 12.09 -12.56
C TYR A 110 2.60 12.13 -13.67
N LEU A 111 3.11 10.98 -14.08
CA LEU A 111 4.16 10.84 -15.10
C LEU A 111 3.70 11.15 -16.53
N LYS A 112 2.44 11.54 -16.76
CA LYS A 112 1.99 12.07 -18.06
C LYS A 112 2.40 13.55 -18.26
N GLU A 113 2.81 14.21 -17.21
CA GLU A 113 3.36 15.56 -17.21
C GLU A 113 4.90 15.50 -17.20
N ASN A 114 5.51 16.61 -17.57
CA ASN A 114 6.97 16.74 -17.51
C ASN A 114 7.41 17.09 -16.10
N HIS A 115 8.36 16.34 -15.58
CA HIS A 115 8.95 16.53 -14.26
C HIS A 115 10.47 16.54 -14.36
N THR A 116 11.11 17.40 -13.57
CA THR A 116 12.57 17.41 -13.40
C THR A 116 13.06 16.14 -12.71
N ASP A 117 14.33 15.83 -12.83
CA ASP A 117 14.91 14.70 -12.11
C ASP A 117 14.83 14.88 -10.58
N ASP A 118 14.96 16.11 -10.08
CA ASP A 118 14.83 16.40 -8.64
C ASP A 118 13.42 16.07 -8.14
N GLU A 119 12.36 16.45 -8.87
CA GLU A 119 10.98 16.09 -8.53
C GLU A 119 10.77 14.57 -8.55
N LYS A 120 11.30 13.89 -9.57
CA LYS A 120 11.22 12.42 -9.67
C LYS A 120 11.96 11.74 -8.52
N ILE A 121 13.17 12.20 -8.17
CA ILE A 121 13.96 11.66 -7.06
C ILE A 121 13.26 11.93 -5.72
N ALA A 122 12.63 13.07 -5.54
CA ALA A 122 11.83 13.34 -4.35
C ALA A 122 10.68 12.32 -4.18
N ILE A 123 10.00 11.93 -5.25
CA ILE A 123 9.00 10.86 -5.25
C ILE A 123 9.64 9.50 -4.95
N ILE A 124 10.75 9.15 -5.59
CA ILE A 124 11.46 7.89 -5.35
C ILE A 124 11.90 7.76 -3.88
N ASN A 125 12.45 8.82 -3.31
CA ASN A 125 12.86 8.83 -1.90
C ASN A 125 11.68 8.59 -0.95
N GLN A 126 10.52 9.17 -1.23
CA GLN A 126 9.32 8.93 -0.42
C GLN A 126 8.80 7.49 -0.56
N ILE A 127 8.82 6.91 -1.77
CA ILE A 127 8.47 5.50 -1.99
C ILE A 127 9.43 4.60 -1.20
N ALA A 128 10.74 4.85 -1.33
CA ALA A 128 11.77 4.08 -0.65
C ALA A 128 11.64 4.17 0.88
N ASP A 129 11.35 5.35 1.44
CA ASP A 129 11.12 5.53 2.89
C ASP A 129 9.91 4.73 3.39
N ALA A 130 8.81 4.75 2.65
CA ALA A 130 7.61 3.96 2.96
C ALA A 130 7.89 2.44 2.89
N LEU A 131 8.63 1.99 1.89
CA LEU A 131 9.05 0.58 1.76
C LEU A 131 9.99 0.17 2.89
N ARG A 132 10.96 1.01 3.23
CA ARG A 132 11.88 0.76 4.35
C ARG A 132 11.11 0.51 5.64
N TYR A 133 10.14 1.38 5.94
CA TYR A 133 9.27 1.20 7.10
C TYR A 133 8.48 -0.11 7.03
N ALA A 134 7.84 -0.41 5.90
CA ALA A 134 7.06 -1.64 5.73
C ALA A 134 7.94 -2.89 5.92
N HIS A 135 9.14 -2.91 5.33
CA HIS A 135 10.10 -4.00 5.47
C HIS A 135 10.56 -4.20 6.92
N GLN A 136 10.81 -3.12 7.67
CA GLN A 136 11.12 -3.19 9.11
C GLN A 136 9.97 -3.78 9.93
N GLN A 137 8.73 -3.61 9.48
CA GLN A 137 7.55 -4.26 10.07
C GLN A 137 7.32 -5.69 9.53
N GLY A 138 8.23 -6.23 8.70
CA GLY A 138 8.10 -7.55 8.09
C GLY A 138 6.99 -7.63 7.03
N VAL A 139 6.63 -6.52 6.42
CA VAL A 139 5.64 -6.44 5.33
C VAL A 139 6.33 -6.08 4.03
N ILE A 140 6.12 -6.91 3.00
CA ILE A 140 6.62 -6.72 1.64
C ILE A 140 5.44 -6.31 0.78
N HIS A 141 5.63 -5.31 -0.09
CA HIS A 141 4.55 -4.76 -0.92
C HIS A 141 4.09 -5.73 -2.02
N ARG A 142 5.02 -6.36 -2.72
CA ARG A 142 4.84 -7.38 -3.77
C ARG A 142 4.08 -6.95 -5.02
N ASN A 143 3.41 -5.81 -5.00
CA ASN A 143 2.61 -5.28 -6.11
C ASN A 143 2.97 -3.81 -6.42
N LEU A 144 4.22 -3.43 -6.17
CA LEU A 144 4.67 -2.05 -6.38
C LEU A 144 4.75 -1.74 -7.87
N LYS A 145 3.97 -0.73 -8.28
CA LYS A 145 3.89 -0.21 -9.65
C LYS A 145 3.29 1.20 -9.64
N PRO A 146 3.43 1.99 -10.71
CA PRO A 146 2.97 3.38 -10.72
C PRO A 146 1.47 3.58 -10.44
N SER A 147 0.61 2.60 -10.74
CA SER A 147 -0.81 2.65 -10.41
C SER A 147 -1.11 2.42 -8.93
N ASN A 148 -0.16 1.88 -8.15
CA ASN A 148 -0.26 1.59 -6.72
C ASN A 148 0.53 2.59 -5.86
N VAL A 149 0.93 3.69 -6.45
CA VAL A 149 1.54 4.84 -5.78
C VAL A 149 0.65 6.05 -6.03
N LEU A 150 0.07 6.63 -5.00
CA LEU A 150 -0.68 7.88 -5.09
C LEU A 150 0.28 9.04 -4.82
N VAL A 151 0.11 10.12 -5.58
CA VAL A 151 0.78 11.42 -5.38
C VAL A 151 -0.31 12.40 -5.02
N THR A 152 -0.22 13.02 -3.85
CA THR A 152 -1.24 13.94 -3.34
C THR A 152 -1.30 15.22 -4.16
N THR A 153 -2.48 15.83 -4.23
CA THR A 153 -2.68 17.11 -4.95
C THR A 153 -1.93 18.26 -4.30
N GLN A 154 -1.70 18.20 -2.99
CA GLN A 154 -0.96 19.21 -2.26
C GLN A 154 0.37 18.64 -1.78
N GLY A 155 1.48 19.21 -2.25
CA GLY A 155 2.83 18.93 -1.79
C GLY A 155 3.47 17.66 -2.35
N ASP A 156 2.85 17.02 -3.34
CA ASP A 156 3.36 15.80 -4.01
C ASP A 156 3.84 14.72 -3.01
N TYR A 157 3.07 14.53 -1.94
CA TYR A 157 3.34 13.45 -0.98
C TYR A 157 2.91 12.11 -1.55
N VAL A 158 3.73 11.08 -1.29
CA VAL A 158 3.46 9.72 -1.74
C VAL A 158 2.61 8.97 -0.72
N LYS A 159 1.67 8.15 -1.23
CA LYS A 159 0.97 7.12 -0.47
C LYS A 159 0.99 5.80 -1.22
N LEU A 160 1.62 4.77 -0.64
CA LEU A 160 1.56 3.41 -1.17
C LEU A 160 0.22 2.78 -0.83
N ILE A 161 -0.37 2.10 -1.81
CA ILE A 161 -1.64 1.38 -1.72
C ILE A 161 -1.48 -0.05 -2.26
N ASP A 162 -2.42 -0.93 -1.93
CA ASP A 162 -2.56 -2.25 -2.56
C ASP A 162 -1.36 -3.19 -2.31
N PHE A 163 -1.07 -3.49 -1.05
CA PHE A 163 -0.07 -4.47 -0.63
C PHE A 163 -0.59 -5.88 -0.91
N SER A 164 -0.15 -6.49 -2.00
CA SER A 164 -0.68 -7.79 -2.43
C SER A 164 -0.13 -8.94 -1.58
N VAL A 165 -1.02 -9.89 -1.30
CA VAL A 165 -0.68 -11.18 -0.68
C VAL A 165 -0.98 -12.37 -1.61
N LEU A 166 -1.41 -12.09 -2.85
CA LEU A 166 -1.70 -13.10 -3.85
C LEU A 166 -0.43 -13.52 -4.58
N SER A 167 -0.31 -14.81 -4.83
CA SER A 167 0.66 -15.35 -5.76
C SER A 167 0.14 -15.28 -7.21
N PRO A 168 1.01 -15.39 -8.22
CA PRO A 168 0.59 -15.51 -9.62
C PRO A 168 -0.35 -16.69 -9.90
N GLU A 169 -0.27 -17.75 -9.09
CA GLU A 169 -1.19 -18.91 -9.14
C GLU A 169 -2.61 -18.54 -8.76
N ASP A 170 -2.75 -17.66 -7.79
CA ASP A 170 -4.05 -17.26 -7.28
C ASP A 170 -4.84 -16.43 -8.30
N VAL A 171 -4.14 -15.52 -8.98
CA VAL A 171 -4.70 -14.66 -10.02
C VAL A 171 -3.66 -14.39 -11.08
N LYS A 172 -4.02 -14.64 -12.33
CA LYS A 172 -3.13 -14.33 -13.46
C LYS A 172 -2.82 -12.84 -13.48
N PRO A 173 -1.53 -12.45 -13.36
CA PRO A 173 -1.14 -11.05 -13.32
C PRO A 173 -1.46 -10.37 -14.66
N THR A 174 -1.84 -9.09 -14.60
CA THR A 174 -1.99 -8.26 -15.79
C THR A 174 -0.63 -7.98 -16.43
N ALA A 175 -0.60 -7.58 -17.70
CA ALA A 175 0.65 -7.18 -18.37
C ALA A 175 1.36 -6.03 -17.63
N ASP A 176 0.59 -5.08 -17.08
CA ASP A 176 1.10 -3.99 -16.25
C ASP A 176 1.77 -4.52 -14.97
N THR A 177 1.11 -5.42 -14.25
CA THR A 177 1.70 -6.06 -13.05
C THR A 177 2.98 -6.83 -13.41
N THR A 178 2.95 -7.63 -14.48
CA THR A 178 4.09 -8.47 -14.91
C THR A 178 5.33 -7.63 -15.25
N ARG A 179 5.15 -6.40 -15.76
CA ARG A 179 6.24 -5.48 -16.12
C ARG A 179 7.08 -5.08 -14.91
N PHE A 180 6.45 -4.87 -13.74
CA PHE A 180 7.11 -4.42 -12.51
C PHE A 180 7.48 -5.56 -11.58
N MET A 181 7.01 -6.76 -11.85
CA MET A 181 7.22 -7.95 -11.03
C MET A 181 8.66 -8.46 -11.15
N ALA A 182 9.30 -8.69 -10.01
CA ALA A 182 10.64 -9.27 -9.97
C ALA A 182 10.64 -10.69 -10.56
N PRO A 183 11.76 -11.12 -11.20
CA PRO A 183 11.86 -12.42 -11.89
C PRO A 183 11.46 -13.60 -10.99
N GLU A 184 11.92 -13.62 -9.75
CA GLU A 184 11.63 -14.67 -8.78
C GLU A 184 10.16 -14.76 -8.38
N MET A 185 9.41 -13.68 -8.47
CA MET A 185 7.98 -13.68 -8.17
C MET A 185 7.16 -14.36 -9.27
N LYS A 186 7.77 -14.72 -10.39
CA LYS A 186 7.15 -15.51 -11.45
C LYS A 186 7.39 -17.01 -11.25
N ASP A 187 8.24 -17.37 -10.28
CA ASP A 187 8.55 -18.73 -9.90
C ASP A 187 7.85 -19.05 -8.57
N GLU A 188 6.84 -19.90 -8.66
CA GLU A 188 5.97 -20.31 -7.55
C GLU A 188 6.72 -21.00 -6.39
N THR A 189 7.91 -21.54 -6.67
CA THR A 189 8.75 -22.22 -5.68
C THR A 189 9.55 -21.26 -4.80
N LEU A 190 9.61 -19.97 -5.18
CA LEU A 190 10.43 -18.97 -4.51
C LEU A 190 9.56 -18.00 -3.68
N THR A 191 9.95 -17.79 -2.43
CA THR A 191 9.32 -16.79 -1.58
C THR A 191 9.83 -15.38 -1.91
N ALA A 192 8.92 -14.41 -1.99
CA ALA A 192 9.28 -13.00 -2.12
C ALA A 192 9.92 -12.48 -0.84
N ASP A 193 10.96 -11.66 -0.98
CA ASP A 193 11.58 -10.89 0.08
C ASP A 193 11.64 -9.39 -0.29
N ALA A 194 12.27 -8.57 0.55
CA ALA A 194 12.38 -7.12 0.35
C ALA A 194 13.04 -6.74 -0.99
N THR A 195 13.90 -7.61 -1.54
CA THR A 195 14.58 -7.35 -2.82
C THR A 195 13.64 -7.38 -4.03
N ALA A 196 12.45 -7.99 -3.89
CA ALA A 196 11.41 -7.95 -4.92
C ALA A 196 10.84 -6.53 -5.07
N ASP A 197 10.61 -5.81 -3.96
CA ASP A 197 10.15 -4.41 -4.00
C ASP A 197 11.25 -3.48 -4.53
N ILE A 198 12.52 -3.77 -4.23
CA ILE A 198 13.68 -3.04 -4.78
C ILE A 198 13.73 -3.16 -6.30
N TYR A 199 13.50 -4.36 -6.85
CA TYR A 199 13.40 -4.57 -8.29
C TYR A 199 12.25 -3.74 -8.89
N SER A 200 11.08 -3.77 -8.26
CA SER A 200 9.91 -3.01 -8.69
C SER A 200 10.18 -1.50 -8.67
N LEU A 201 10.85 -1.00 -7.62
CA LEU A 201 11.25 0.40 -7.51
C LEU A 201 12.25 0.80 -8.60
N GLY A 202 13.27 -0.03 -8.87
CA GLY A 202 14.20 0.18 -9.99
C GLY A 202 13.50 0.24 -11.34
N THR A 203 12.47 -0.59 -11.54
CA THR A 203 11.65 -0.56 -12.76
C THR A 203 10.81 0.72 -12.86
N ILE A 204 10.30 1.22 -11.73
CA ILE A 204 9.63 2.54 -11.66
C ILE A 204 10.60 3.65 -12.03
N MET A 205 11.81 3.68 -11.45
CA MET A 205 12.86 4.67 -11.79
C MET A 205 13.18 4.67 -13.29
N LYS A 206 13.27 3.47 -13.90
CA LYS A 206 13.49 3.30 -15.35
C LYS A 206 12.33 3.90 -16.17
N VAL A 207 11.08 3.70 -15.75
CA VAL A 207 9.89 4.25 -16.43
C VAL A 207 9.81 5.76 -16.27
N MET A 208 10.27 6.32 -15.15
CA MET A 208 10.35 7.75 -14.90
C MET A 208 11.36 8.47 -15.81
N GLY A 209 12.25 7.72 -16.45
CA GLY A 209 13.22 8.28 -17.38
C GLY A 209 14.23 9.21 -16.70
N LEU A 210 14.81 8.75 -15.59
CA LEU A 210 15.90 9.46 -14.91
C LEU A 210 17.13 9.56 -15.82
N THR A 211 17.96 10.58 -15.60
CA THR A 211 19.20 10.80 -16.35
C THR A 211 20.22 9.66 -16.15
N LEU A 212 21.28 9.67 -16.96
CA LEU A 212 22.36 8.68 -16.91
C LEU A 212 23.07 8.62 -15.56
N ALA A 213 22.99 9.67 -14.74
CA ALA A 213 23.56 9.68 -13.39
C ALA A 213 23.04 8.53 -12.52
N TYR A 214 21.78 8.13 -12.71
CA TYR A 214 21.15 7.05 -11.94
C TYR A 214 21.19 5.68 -12.60
N SER A 215 21.88 5.55 -13.73
CA SER A 215 21.87 4.31 -14.55
C SER A 215 22.40 3.10 -13.80
N GLU A 216 23.48 3.23 -13.02
CA GLU A 216 24.06 2.11 -12.26
C GLU A 216 23.17 1.71 -11.08
N VAL A 217 22.55 2.67 -10.39
CA VAL A 217 21.56 2.40 -9.32
C VAL A 217 20.37 1.62 -9.90
N ILE A 218 19.81 2.09 -11.01
CA ILE A 218 18.69 1.42 -11.69
C ILE A 218 19.08 0.00 -12.15
N LYS A 219 20.25 -0.16 -12.73
CA LYS A 219 20.78 -1.45 -13.18
C LYS A 219 20.92 -2.43 -12.03
N ARG A 220 21.48 -1.99 -10.90
CA ARG A 220 21.62 -2.80 -9.70
C ARG A 220 20.27 -3.18 -9.10
N CYS A 221 19.32 -2.26 -8.97
CA CYS A 221 17.96 -2.57 -8.54
C CYS A 221 17.31 -3.64 -9.43
N CYS A 222 17.47 -3.53 -10.76
CA CYS A 222 16.84 -4.40 -11.75
C CYS A 222 17.67 -5.66 -12.09
N ALA A 223 18.70 -6.00 -11.31
CA ALA A 223 19.49 -7.20 -11.54
C ALA A 223 18.60 -8.46 -11.48
N PHE A 224 18.86 -9.42 -12.38
CA PHE A 224 18.07 -10.65 -12.46
C PHE A 224 18.18 -11.47 -11.18
N LYS A 225 19.41 -11.69 -10.69
CA LYS A 225 19.65 -12.39 -9.44
C LYS A 225 19.41 -11.45 -8.25
N ARG A 226 18.69 -11.94 -7.24
CA ARG A 226 18.46 -11.19 -5.98
C ARG A 226 19.76 -10.73 -5.32
N SER A 227 20.77 -11.62 -5.27
CA SER A 227 22.08 -11.35 -4.66
C SER A 227 22.84 -10.20 -5.27
N ASP A 228 22.51 -9.83 -6.51
CA ASP A 228 23.19 -8.77 -7.23
C ASP A 228 22.49 -7.42 -7.07
N ARG A 229 21.33 -7.40 -6.40
CA ARG A 229 20.58 -6.19 -6.04
C ARG A 229 21.08 -5.60 -4.73
N TYR A 230 20.51 -4.47 -4.35
CA TYR A 230 20.61 -3.97 -2.98
C TYR A 230 19.94 -4.95 -2.01
N SER A 231 20.58 -5.20 -0.87
CA SER A 231 20.06 -6.14 0.13
C SER A 231 18.88 -5.56 0.92
N ASN A 232 18.82 -4.25 1.02
CA ASN A 232 17.78 -3.50 1.71
C ASN A 232 17.67 -2.06 1.16
N ILE A 233 16.67 -1.33 1.61
CA ILE A 233 16.42 0.06 1.18
C ILE A 233 17.50 1.02 1.69
N ASP A 234 18.11 0.79 2.84
CA ASP A 234 19.15 1.70 3.38
C ASP A 234 20.40 1.68 2.48
N GLU A 235 20.78 0.52 1.96
CA GLU A 235 21.85 0.39 0.98
C GLU A 235 21.53 1.14 -0.32
N LEU A 236 20.29 1.01 -0.81
CA LEU A 236 19.81 1.76 -1.98
C LEU A 236 19.84 3.27 -1.74
N PHE A 237 19.41 3.76 -0.57
CA PHE A 237 19.44 5.18 -0.22
C PHE A 237 20.85 5.76 -0.21
N ALA A 238 21.82 5.00 0.28
CA ALA A 238 23.21 5.46 0.29
C ALA A 238 23.70 5.77 -1.13
N ASP A 239 23.43 4.90 -2.09
CA ASP A 239 23.85 5.10 -3.49
C ASP A 239 23.02 6.20 -4.19
N LEU A 240 21.70 6.25 -3.97
CA LEU A 240 20.86 7.32 -4.54
C LEU A 240 21.32 8.72 -4.12
N ASN A 241 21.76 8.89 -2.88
CA ASN A 241 22.21 10.19 -2.35
C ASN A 241 23.65 10.52 -2.77
N ASN A 242 24.49 9.53 -3.03
CA ASN A 242 25.85 9.75 -3.52
C ASN A 242 25.87 10.20 -5.00
N GLU A 243 25.01 9.65 -5.83
CA GLU A 243 24.91 9.99 -7.26
C GLU A 243 24.26 11.37 -7.49
N GLY A 244 23.37 11.81 -6.57
CA GLY A 244 22.64 13.09 -6.63
C GLY A 244 23.14 14.14 -5.65
N SER A 245 24.43 14.42 -5.53
CA SER A 245 25.08 15.15 -4.44
C SER A 245 24.64 16.61 -4.18
N SER A 246 23.35 16.93 -4.23
CA SER A 246 22.80 18.24 -3.79
C SER A 246 21.40 18.21 -3.14
N PHE A 247 20.81 17.05 -2.88
CA PHE A 247 19.48 17.02 -2.30
C PHE A 247 19.50 16.83 -0.78
N SER A 248 19.36 17.95 -0.04
CA SER A 248 18.99 17.89 1.36
C SER A 248 17.50 17.60 1.49
N MET A 249 17.14 16.46 2.07
CA MET A 249 15.74 16.14 2.40
C MET A 249 15.06 17.30 3.12
N PRO A 250 13.89 17.76 2.72
CA PRO A 250 13.09 18.62 3.56
C PRO A 250 12.83 17.85 4.86
N LYS A 251 13.27 18.39 6.00
CA LYS A 251 12.92 17.84 7.31
C LYS A 251 11.40 17.82 7.38
N ILE A 252 10.82 16.63 7.37
CA ILE A 252 9.38 16.43 7.62
C ILE A 252 9.18 16.93 9.07
N GLY A 253 8.76 18.19 9.19
CA GLY A 253 8.35 18.75 10.46
C GLY A 253 7.23 17.86 10.99
N LYS A 254 7.28 17.52 12.28
CA LYS A 254 6.18 16.88 12.99
C LYS A 254 4.96 17.77 12.77
N GLY A 255 4.18 17.47 11.72
CA GLY A 255 3.01 18.22 11.33
C GLY A 255 1.97 18.12 12.45
N THR A 256 1.78 19.22 13.11
CA THR A 256 0.65 19.47 14.00
C THR A 256 -0.62 19.16 13.22
N VAL A 257 -1.37 18.14 13.66
CA VAL A 257 -2.74 17.91 13.23
C VAL A 257 -3.53 19.14 13.65
N VAL A 258 -3.81 20.06 12.72
CA VAL A 258 -4.75 21.15 12.96
C VAL A 258 -6.14 20.56 12.89
N LEU A 259 -6.69 20.22 14.06
CA LEU A 259 -8.13 20.04 14.24
C LEU A 259 -8.76 21.43 13.99
N GLY A 260 -9.30 21.63 12.80
CA GLY A 260 -10.14 22.80 12.51
C GLY A 260 -11.46 22.68 13.25
N LEU A 261 -11.56 23.25 14.44
CA LEU A 261 -12.86 23.64 15.02
C LEU A 261 -13.31 24.86 14.21
N ILE A 262 -14.39 24.69 13.44
CA ILE A 262 -15.17 25.81 12.90
C ILE A 262 -16.28 26.05 13.92
N ILE A 263 -16.28 27.26 14.49
CA ILE A 263 -17.36 27.86 15.25
C ILE A 263 -18.43 28.31 14.27
#